data_3fd19c435909a87cf5403ee61751c5a6
#
_entry.id   3fd19c435909a87cf5403ee61751c5a6
#
_cell.length_a   1.000
_cell.length_b   1.000
_cell.length_c   1.000
_cell.angle_alpha   90.00
_cell.angle_beta   90.00
_cell.angle_gamma   90.00
#
_symmetry.space_group_name_H-M   'P 1'
#
loop_
_entity.id
_entity.type
_entity.pdbx_description
1 polymer ?
#
loop_
_entity_poly.entity_id
_entity_poly.type
_entity_poly.pdbx_seq_one_letter_code
_entity_poly.pdbx_strand_id
1 'polypeptide(L)'
;MKYNYNVYTAMHQLGVTRLRTEQSKVLSCILQNRDVLVRLCTGGGKSLLFQLPALLDEPGQLTLVFSPLLALQEDQVSALKKKGVRAALLNSSLSKRRHAATLRDFVQNGGLLYLAPEQLRREDVRTALSTARVRRVVVDEVHILPQVDRGFRKAYAEIGPFIDSLPERPQILALTATATRSDFSYIAESLHMTNPKRFPFPVKRSNIELEVKRFDIKGNDRATSRKRNIRLALLDDVLQKYRKKGATIVYCPTVGDVKRTTKWLRSRGYPAKAYHGKLSKKKRKRVHKYFLQRKRPIVVATNAFGLGIDRPDVRLVVHAGLPLGIDAYAQEIGRAGRDGKKARAVLLYTPTDFADASRIIRQNNNDTTDYRGEKRLDALKNVIAEPKKAWKGIAKYFG
;
A
#
# COMPACT_ATOMS: atom_id res chain seq x y z
N MET A 1 10.17 1.42 27.75
CA MET A 1 8.82 1.40 28.33
C MET A 1 8.50 -0.05 28.69
N LYS A 2 8.19 -0.36 29.93
CA LYS A 2 7.67 -1.68 30.33
C LYS A 2 6.18 -1.68 30.05
N TYR A 3 5.71 -2.56 29.17
CA TYR A 3 4.29 -2.78 28.93
C TYR A 3 3.72 -3.68 30.04
N ASN A 4 2.42 -3.55 30.35
CA ASN A 4 1.77 -4.43 31.30
C ASN A 4 1.55 -5.84 30.71
N TYR A 5 1.18 -6.79 31.54
CA TYR A 5 0.98 -8.21 31.16
C TYR A 5 0.01 -8.37 29.98
N ASN A 6 -1.05 -7.56 29.93
CA ASN A 6 -2.05 -7.64 28.85
C ASN A 6 -1.46 -7.31 27.48
N VAL A 7 -0.55 -6.32 27.40
CA VAL A 7 0.12 -5.99 26.13
C VAL A 7 0.98 -7.14 25.62
N TYR A 8 1.72 -7.82 26.49
CA TYR A 8 2.53 -8.98 26.10
C TYR A 8 1.65 -10.15 25.61
N THR A 9 0.53 -10.40 26.28
CA THR A 9 -0.44 -11.43 25.87
C THR A 9 -1.02 -11.12 24.49
N ALA A 10 -1.44 -9.89 24.26
CA ALA A 10 -1.97 -9.44 22.96
C ALA A 10 -0.89 -9.50 21.85
N MET A 11 0.36 -9.14 22.15
CA MET A 11 1.47 -9.32 21.21
C MET A 11 1.69 -10.79 20.86
N HIS A 12 1.69 -11.68 21.83
CA HIS A 12 1.86 -13.12 21.62
C HIS A 12 0.73 -13.68 20.75
N GLN A 13 -0.53 -13.30 21.00
CA GLN A 13 -1.68 -13.68 20.19
C GLN A 13 -1.52 -13.22 18.74
N LEU A 14 -0.96 -12.03 18.52
CA LEU A 14 -0.65 -11.52 17.18
C LEU A 14 0.62 -12.13 16.56
N GLY A 15 1.33 -13.02 17.27
CA GLY A 15 2.58 -13.63 16.83
C GLY A 15 3.74 -12.62 16.75
N VAL A 16 3.73 -11.63 17.64
CA VAL A 16 4.76 -10.57 17.74
C VAL A 16 5.56 -10.77 19.01
N THR A 17 6.84 -11.02 18.86
CA THR A 17 7.77 -11.20 20.01
C THR A 17 8.40 -9.90 20.48
N ARG A 18 8.57 -8.94 19.57
CA ARG A 18 9.20 -7.65 19.87
C ARG A 18 8.62 -6.53 18.99
N LEU A 19 8.36 -5.38 19.61
CA LEU A 19 8.00 -4.15 18.89
C LEU A 19 9.25 -3.48 18.34
N ARG A 20 9.12 -2.88 17.15
CA ARG A 20 10.14 -1.97 16.63
C ARG A 20 10.08 -0.65 17.39
N THR A 21 11.19 0.09 17.41
CA THR A 21 11.27 1.39 18.09
C THR A 21 10.19 2.36 17.66
N GLU A 22 9.93 2.43 16.32
CA GLU A 22 8.90 3.28 15.77
C GLU A 22 7.49 2.84 16.24
N GLN A 23 7.23 1.54 16.24
CA GLN A 23 5.96 0.99 16.72
C GLN A 23 5.73 1.30 18.20
N SER A 24 6.74 1.12 19.05
CA SER A 24 6.65 1.44 20.48
C SER A 24 6.33 2.89 20.75
N LYS A 25 6.97 3.82 20.00
CA LYS A 25 6.70 5.26 20.13
C LYS A 25 5.26 5.63 19.77
N VAL A 26 4.75 5.06 18.69
CA VAL A 26 3.38 5.32 18.25
C VAL A 26 2.36 4.68 19.19
N LEU A 27 2.56 3.41 19.55
CA LEU A 27 1.66 2.67 20.45
C LEU A 27 1.51 3.36 21.80
N SER A 28 2.56 3.97 22.34
CA SER A 28 2.43 4.71 23.60
C SER A 28 1.46 5.88 23.53
N CYS A 29 1.39 6.57 22.38
CA CYS A 29 0.42 7.65 22.18
C CYS A 29 -1.00 7.11 21.93
N ILE A 30 -1.11 5.97 21.20
CA ILE A 30 -2.40 5.33 20.96
C ILE A 30 -3.02 4.85 22.27
N LEU A 31 -2.23 4.22 23.14
CA LEU A 31 -2.69 3.74 24.44
C LEU A 31 -3.05 4.87 25.43
N GLN A 32 -2.56 6.09 25.18
CA GLN A 32 -2.98 7.32 25.88
C GLN A 32 -4.20 7.99 25.22
N ASN A 33 -4.90 7.30 24.33
CA ASN A 33 -6.08 7.79 23.61
C ASN A 33 -5.84 9.06 22.76
N ARG A 34 -4.62 9.28 22.27
CA ARG A 34 -4.29 10.41 21.39
C ARG A 34 -4.52 10.06 19.93
N ASP A 35 -5.04 10.99 19.15
CA ASP A 35 -5.04 10.87 17.70
C ASP A 35 -3.61 10.79 17.19
N VAL A 36 -3.37 9.92 16.20
CA VAL A 36 -2.03 9.78 15.61
C VAL A 36 -2.09 9.76 14.10
N LEU A 37 -1.13 10.43 13.48
CA LEU A 37 -0.90 10.44 12.05
C LEU A 37 0.52 9.91 11.79
N VAL A 38 0.60 8.77 11.11
CA VAL A 38 1.84 8.00 11.02
C VAL A 38 2.20 7.73 9.57
N ARG A 39 3.40 8.17 9.19
CA ARG A 39 4.09 7.66 8.00
C ARG A 39 5.06 6.58 8.46
N LEU A 40 4.83 5.34 8.06
CA LEU A 40 5.71 4.21 8.33
C LEU A 40 5.91 3.42 7.04
N CYS A 41 7.16 3.18 6.67
CA CYS A 41 7.51 2.55 5.40
C CYS A 41 6.74 1.24 5.16
N THR A 42 6.58 0.85 3.89
CA THR A 42 5.99 -0.44 3.52
C THR A 42 6.75 -1.58 4.21
N GLY A 43 6.02 -2.50 4.86
CA GLY A 43 6.62 -3.56 5.69
C GLY A 43 7.06 -3.11 7.09
N GLY A 44 6.80 -1.85 7.47
CA GLY A 44 7.06 -1.33 8.82
C GLY A 44 6.12 -1.86 9.91
N GLY A 45 5.09 -2.64 9.53
CA GLY A 45 4.14 -3.23 10.48
C GLY A 45 3.07 -2.26 10.94
N LYS A 46 2.55 -1.40 10.03
CA LYS A 46 1.45 -0.45 10.31
C LYS A 46 0.23 -1.10 10.94
N SER A 47 -0.16 -2.30 10.45
CA SER A 47 -1.36 -2.99 10.94
C SER A 47 -1.30 -3.32 12.44
N LEU A 48 -0.12 -3.56 12.99
CA LEU A 48 0.06 -3.81 14.42
C LEU A 48 -0.36 -2.61 15.28
N LEU A 49 -0.24 -1.38 14.76
CA LEU A 49 -0.54 -0.15 15.48
C LEU A 49 -2.03 -0.01 15.84
N PHE A 50 -2.91 -0.73 15.17
CA PHE A 50 -4.33 -0.75 15.51
C PHE A 50 -4.84 -2.13 15.92
N GLN A 51 -4.21 -3.21 15.45
CA GLN A 51 -4.60 -4.55 15.83
C GLN A 51 -4.27 -4.84 17.31
N LEU A 52 -3.10 -4.40 17.78
CA LEU A 52 -2.69 -4.59 19.17
C LEU A 52 -3.58 -3.80 20.15
N PRO A 53 -3.83 -2.49 19.96
CA PRO A 53 -4.75 -1.75 20.82
C PRO A 53 -6.18 -2.31 20.84
N ALA A 54 -6.68 -2.77 19.68
CA ALA A 54 -8.03 -3.36 19.61
C ALA A 54 -8.19 -4.65 20.43
N LEU A 55 -7.11 -5.35 20.74
CA LEU A 55 -7.12 -6.50 21.65
C LEU A 55 -7.07 -6.11 23.13
N LEU A 56 -6.78 -4.86 23.40
CA LEU A 56 -6.71 -4.30 24.76
C LEU A 56 -7.95 -3.48 25.11
N ASP A 57 -8.82 -3.23 24.13
CA ASP A 57 -10.08 -2.52 24.31
C ASP A 57 -11.06 -3.37 25.12
N GLU A 58 -12.00 -2.73 25.78
CA GLU A 58 -13.06 -3.39 26.53
C GLU A 58 -14.01 -4.19 25.63
N PRO A 59 -14.64 -5.25 26.14
CA PRO A 59 -15.68 -5.98 25.41
C PRO A 59 -16.77 -5.03 24.88
N GLY A 60 -17.22 -5.26 23.66
CA GLY A 60 -18.23 -4.43 22.98
C GLY A 60 -17.66 -3.17 22.30
N GLN A 61 -16.41 -2.80 22.53
CA GLN A 61 -15.79 -1.68 21.83
C GLN A 61 -15.40 -2.06 20.40
N LEU A 62 -15.68 -1.16 19.45
CA LEU A 62 -15.51 -1.36 18.01
C LEU A 62 -14.33 -0.54 17.47
N THR A 63 -13.42 -1.19 16.79
CA THR A 63 -12.40 -0.53 15.95
C THR A 63 -12.81 -0.66 14.47
N LEU A 64 -13.15 0.47 13.85
CA LEU A 64 -13.46 0.57 12.42
C LEU A 64 -12.15 0.76 11.64
N VAL A 65 -11.92 -0.07 10.61
CA VAL A 65 -10.72 0.01 9.78
C VAL A 65 -11.11 0.30 8.33
N PHE A 66 -10.95 1.56 7.91
CA PHE A 66 -11.13 1.97 6.52
C PHE A 66 -9.86 1.68 5.72
N SER A 67 -9.99 0.87 4.67
CA SER A 67 -8.89 0.55 3.76
C SER A 67 -9.40 0.44 2.32
N PRO A 68 -8.63 0.89 1.31
CA PRO A 68 -9.12 0.96 -0.07
C PRO A 68 -9.14 -0.39 -0.79
N LEU A 69 -8.64 -1.46 -0.18
CA LEU A 69 -8.27 -2.67 -0.88
C LEU A 69 -8.91 -3.90 -0.27
N LEU A 70 -9.95 -4.37 -0.94
CA LEU A 70 -10.69 -5.58 -0.54
C LEU A 70 -9.79 -6.82 -0.35
N ALA A 71 -8.83 -7.04 -1.25
CA ALA A 71 -7.93 -8.19 -1.15
C ALA A 71 -7.03 -8.13 0.10
N LEU A 72 -6.52 -6.94 0.44
CA LEU A 72 -5.72 -6.75 1.66
C LEU A 72 -6.58 -6.94 2.91
N GLN A 73 -7.80 -6.40 2.91
CA GLN A 73 -8.74 -6.58 4.01
C GLN A 73 -9.08 -8.08 4.18
N GLU A 74 -9.37 -8.81 3.08
CA GLU A 74 -9.63 -10.25 3.09
C GLU A 74 -8.46 -11.03 3.73
N ASP A 75 -7.22 -10.71 3.35
CA ASP A 75 -6.02 -11.36 3.87
C ASP A 75 -5.78 -11.03 5.36
N GLN A 76 -5.93 -9.76 5.75
CA GLN A 76 -5.76 -9.32 7.15
C GLN A 76 -6.82 -9.95 8.07
N VAL A 77 -8.10 -9.91 7.68
CA VAL A 77 -9.19 -10.52 8.45
C VAL A 77 -8.99 -12.03 8.57
N SER A 78 -8.58 -12.70 7.47
CA SER A 78 -8.28 -14.14 7.51
C SER A 78 -7.13 -14.47 8.47
N ALA A 79 -6.07 -13.66 8.46
CA ALA A 79 -4.93 -13.85 9.35
C ALA A 79 -5.30 -13.62 10.83
N LEU A 80 -6.12 -12.61 11.11
CA LEU A 80 -6.62 -12.32 12.46
C LEU A 80 -7.51 -13.44 12.99
N LYS A 81 -8.46 -13.93 12.18
CA LYS A 81 -9.32 -15.05 12.55
C LYS A 81 -8.54 -16.32 12.89
N LYS A 82 -7.46 -16.62 12.14
CA LYS A 82 -6.57 -17.75 12.46
C LYS A 82 -5.86 -17.64 13.80
N LYS A 83 -5.75 -16.40 14.32
CA LYS A 83 -5.16 -16.10 15.64
C LYS A 83 -6.21 -15.93 16.74
N GLY A 84 -7.46 -16.32 16.47
CA GLY A 84 -8.56 -16.18 17.43
C GLY A 84 -8.99 -14.72 17.67
N VAL A 85 -8.57 -13.78 16.80
CA VAL A 85 -8.97 -12.37 16.93
C VAL A 85 -10.31 -12.12 16.25
N ARG A 86 -11.23 -11.48 16.96
CA ARG A 86 -12.53 -11.11 16.44
C ARG A 86 -12.40 -10.01 15.38
N ALA A 87 -12.52 -10.40 14.12
CA ALA A 87 -12.41 -9.51 12.97
C ALA A 87 -13.38 -9.91 11.87
N ALA A 88 -13.94 -8.92 11.16
CA ALA A 88 -14.77 -9.17 9.98
C ALA A 88 -14.51 -8.13 8.89
N LEU A 89 -14.99 -8.47 7.69
CA LEU A 89 -14.97 -7.61 6.52
C LEU A 89 -16.38 -7.31 6.09
N LEU A 90 -16.72 -6.01 6.04
CA LEU A 90 -17.99 -5.52 5.52
C LEU A 90 -17.78 -4.95 4.12
N ASN A 91 -18.29 -5.64 3.10
CA ASN A 91 -18.15 -5.20 1.71
C ASN A 91 -19.33 -5.64 0.83
N SER A 92 -19.38 -5.10 -0.38
CA SER A 92 -20.44 -5.39 -1.37
C SER A 92 -20.44 -6.82 -1.92
N SER A 93 -19.44 -7.65 -1.62
CA SER A 93 -19.41 -9.05 -2.07
C SER A 93 -20.19 -10.00 -1.14
N LEU A 94 -20.61 -9.52 0.03
CA LEU A 94 -21.46 -10.26 0.95
C LEU A 94 -22.90 -10.24 0.45
N SER A 95 -23.64 -11.35 0.65
CA SER A 95 -25.09 -11.33 0.47
C SER A 95 -25.75 -10.35 1.44
N LYS A 96 -26.90 -9.78 1.08
CA LYS A 96 -27.64 -8.83 1.96
C LYS A 96 -27.81 -9.38 3.37
N ARG A 97 -28.20 -10.65 3.51
CA ARG A 97 -28.38 -11.33 4.81
C ARG A 97 -27.09 -11.37 5.63
N ARG A 98 -25.95 -11.79 4.99
CA ARG A 98 -24.66 -11.85 5.68
C ARG A 98 -24.13 -10.48 6.03
N HIS A 99 -24.34 -9.50 5.16
CA HIS A 99 -23.94 -8.10 5.41
C HIS A 99 -24.64 -7.57 6.66
N ALA A 100 -25.97 -7.67 6.74
CA ALA A 100 -26.76 -7.22 7.89
C ALA A 100 -26.41 -7.98 9.18
N ALA A 101 -26.24 -9.32 9.09
CA ALA A 101 -25.85 -10.13 10.25
C ALA A 101 -24.45 -9.73 10.78
N THR A 102 -23.45 -9.54 9.88
CA THR A 102 -22.11 -9.10 10.28
C THR A 102 -22.14 -7.72 10.92
N LEU A 103 -22.87 -6.78 10.35
CA LEU A 103 -22.97 -5.42 10.86
C LEU A 103 -23.59 -5.42 12.28
N ARG A 104 -24.73 -6.09 12.46
CA ARG A 104 -25.42 -6.22 13.76
C ARG A 104 -24.51 -6.85 14.82
N ASP A 105 -23.83 -7.95 14.47
CA ASP A 105 -22.95 -8.66 15.38
C ASP A 105 -21.78 -7.78 15.87
N PHE A 106 -21.17 -6.98 14.98
CA PHE A 106 -20.05 -6.11 15.35
C PHE A 106 -20.50 -4.82 16.07
N VAL A 107 -21.69 -4.31 15.79
CA VAL A 107 -22.28 -3.21 16.55
C VAL A 107 -22.53 -3.61 18.01
N GLN A 108 -23.03 -4.84 18.25
CA GLN A 108 -23.33 -5.34 19.59
C GLN A 108 -22.09 -5.78 20.37
N ASN A 109 -21.18 -6.50 19.72
CA ASN A 109 -20.13 -7.25 20.41
C ASN A 109 -18.72 -6.69 20.18
N GLY A 110 -18.58 -5.62 19.38
CA GLY A 110 -17.29 -4.98 19.10
C GLY A 110 -16.30 -5.82 18.28
N GLY A 111 -15.03 -5.43 18.33
CA GLY A 111 -13.92 -6.05 17.62
C GLY A 111 -13.41 -5.22 16.45
N LEU A 112 -12.69 -5.82 15.49
CA LEU A 112 -12.12 -5.17 14.33
C LEU A 112 -13.02 -5.34 13.10
N LEU A 113 -13.69 -4.29 12.67
CA LEU A 113 -14.52 -4.28 11.47
C LEU A 113 -13.84 -3.53 10.34
N TYR A 114 -13.40 -4.29 9.33
CA TYR A 114 -12.80 -3.73 8.11
C TYR A 114 -13.90 -3.39 7.11
N LEU A 115 -13.84 -2.20 6.54
CA LEU A 115 -14.79 -1.75 5.54
C LEU A 115 -14.14 -0.83 4.50
N ALA A 116 -14.69 -0.86 3.28
CA ALA A 116 -14.35 0.12 2.28
C ALA A 116 -15.11 1.43 2.60
N PRO A 117 -14.51 2.62 2.38
CA PRO A 117 -15.18 3.90 2.67
C PRO A 117 -16.55 4.05 1.98
N GLU A 118 -16.73 3.44 0.80
CA GLU A 118 -17.99 3.44 0.07
C GLU A 118 -19.16 2.82 0.84
N GLN A 119 -18.90 2.03 1.87
CA GLN A 119 -19.94 1.48 2.75
C GLN A 119 -20.66 2.58 3.57
N LEU A 120 -19.98 3.72 3.81
CA LEU A 120 -20.58 4.86 4.50
C LEU A 120 -21.71 5.55 3.70
N ARG A 121 -21.84 5.29 2.39
CA ARG A 121 -22.97 5.78 1.57
C ARG A 121 -24.27 5.03 1.82
N ARG A 122 -24.18 3.90 2.50
CA ARG A 122 -25.34 3.08 2.85
C ARG A 122 -25.94 3.60 4.16
N GLU A 123 -27.21 3.96 4.13
CA GLU A 123 -27.94 4.45 5.28
C GLU A 123 -28.01 3.40 6.41
N ASP A 124 -28.27 2.13 6.04
CA ASP A 124 -28.31 1.02 7.00
C ASP A 124 -26.98 0.85 7.75
N VAL A 125 -25.83 1.12 7.09
CA VAL A 125 -24.51 1.06 7.72
C VAL A 125 -24.31 2.25 8.67
N ARG A 126 -24.63 3.47 8.23
CA ARG A 126 -24.47 4.68 9.06
C ARG A 126 -25.34 4.63 10.31
N THR A 127 -26.60 4.28 10.14
CA THR A 127 -27.56 4.15 11.25
C THR A 127 -27.12 3.07 12.26
N ALA A 128 -26.66 1.91 11.78
CA ALA A 128 -26.18 0.88 12.68
C ALA A 128 -24.88 1.30 13.41
N LEU A 129 -23.95 1.97 12.74
CA LEU A 129 -22.71 2.43 13.37
C LEU A 129 -22.91 3.61 14.35
N SER A 130 -23.97 4.41 14.19
CA SER A 130 -24.29 5.48 15.16
C SER A 130 -24.76 4.96 16.53
N THR A 131 -25.13 3.68 16.62
CA THR A 131 -25.47 3.03 17.90
C THR A 131 -24.34 2.19 18.47
N ALA A 132 -23.21 2.06 17.72
CA ALA A 132 -22.07 1.25 18.13
C ALA A 132 -21.14 2.03 19.10
N ARG A 133 -20.50 1.32 20.01
CA ARG A 133 -19.42 1.87 20.85
C ARG A 133 -18.12 1.95 20.04
N VAL A 134 -18.03 2.93 19.13
CA VAL A 134 -16.86 3.11 18.26
C VAL A 134 -15.71 3.70 19.07
N ARG A 135 -14.79 2.86 19.51
CA ARG A 135 -13.60 3.26 20.25
C ARG A 135 -12.56 3.92 19.36
N ARG A 136 -12.43 3.43 18.12
CA ARG A 136 -11.32 3.84 17.24
C ARG A 136 -11.72 3.79 15.77
N VAL A 137 -11.33 4.82 15.04
CA VAL A 137 -11.40 4.89 13.58
C VAL A 137 -9.97 4.87 13.02
N VAL A 138 -9.68 3.86 12.22
CA VAL A 138 -8.40 3.68 11.53
C VAL A 138 -8.59 3.95 10.04
N VAL A 139 -7.78 4.83 9.48
CA VAL A 139 -7.75 5.10 8.04
C VAL A 139 -6.41 4.65 7.49
N ASP A 140 -6.39 3.48 6.85
CA ASP A 140 -5.18 2.94 6.22
C ASP A 140 -5.02 3.50 4.79
N GLU A 141 -3.76 3.61 4.35
CA GLU A 141 -3.37 4.21 3.07
C GLU A 141 -3.94 5.64 2.89
N VAL A 142 -3.92 6.41 3.96
CA VAL A 142 -4.56 7.74 4.05
C VAL A 142 -3.98 8.78 3.07
N HIS A 143 -2.83 8.51 2.44
CA HIS A 143 -2.27 9.32 1.35
C HIS A 143 -3.20 9.48 0.14
N ILE A 144 -4.29 8.74 0.12
CA ILE A 144 -5.34 8.86 -0.90
C ILE A 144 -6.16 10.13 -0.71
N LEU A 145 -6.35 10.61 0.53
CA LEU A 145 -7.15 11.80 0.83
C LEU A 145 -6.71 13.03 0.02
N PRO A 146 -5.43 13.41 -0.05
CA PRO A 146 -4.98 14.51 -0.89
C PRO A 146 -5.21 14.30 -2.41
N GLN A 147 -5.74 13.15 -2.82
CA GLN A 147 -6.00 12.78 -4.21
C GLN A 147 -7.51 12.62 -4.51
N VAL A 148 -8.38 12.95 -3.55
CA VAL A 148 -9.85 12.75 -3.61
C VAL A 148 -10.51 13.56 -4.72
N ASP A 149 -9.99 14.75 -5.05
CA ASP A 149 -10.52 15.62 -6.10
C ASP A 149 -10.59 14.95 -7.50
N ARG A 150 -10.03 13.75 -7.64
CA ARG A 150 -9.93 13.00 -8.91
C ARG A 150 -10.98 11.91 -9.11
N GLY A 151 -12.11 11.99 -8.46
CA GLY A 151 -13.28 11.15 -8.73
C GLY A 151 -13.24 9.71 -8.22
N PHE A 152 -12.07 9.08 -8.13
CA PHE A 152 -11.96 7.65 -7.87
C PHE A 152 -12.20 7.25 -6.39
N ARG A 153 -12.12 8.18 -5.43
CA ARG A 153 -12.24 7.84 -4.00
C ARG A 153 -12.89 8.94 -3.15
N LYS A 154 -13.89 9.61 -3.71
CA LYS A 154 -14.72 10.61 -2.99
C LYS A 154 -15.22 10.11 -1.63
N ALA A 155 -15.40 8.79 -1.49
CA ALA A 155 -15.84 8.18 -0.24
C ALA A 155 -14.85 8.36 0.94
N TYR A 156 -13.56 8.61 0.67
CA TYR A 156 -12.61 8.94 1.74
C TYR A 156 -12.88 10.29 2.39
N ALA A 157 -13.39 11.26 1.63
CA ALA A 157 -13.78 12.56 2.17
C ALA A 157 -15.02 12.48 3.10
N GLU A 158 -15.78 11.39 3.00
CA GLU A 158 -16.97 11.17 3.84
C GLU A 158 -16.59 10.66 5.25
N ILE A 159 -15.32 10.23 5.48
CA ILE A 159 -14.89 9.67 6.77
C ILE A 159 -14.88 10.74 7.87
N GLY A 160 -14.37 11.95 7.61
CA GLY A 160 -14.37 13.06 8.59
C GLY A 160 -15.79 13.41 9.04
N PRO A 161 -16.71 13.77 8.13
CA PRO A 161 -18.12 14.01 8.48
C PRO A 161 -18.83 12.82 9.17
N PHE A 162 -18.45 11.59 8.80
CA PHE A 162 -18.97 10.41 9.50
C PHE A 162 -18.46 10.36 10.95
N ILE A 163 -17.20 10.65 11.22
CA ILE A 163 -16.64 10.69 12.57
C ILE A 163 -17.40 11.70 13.44
N ASP A 164 -17.71 12.88 12.90
CA ASP A 164 -18.48 13.90 13.63
C ASP A 164 -19.94 13.50 13.90
N SER A 165 -20.49 12.60 13.10
CA SER A 165 -21.86 12.10 13.28
C SER A 165 -21.99 11.01 14.37
N LEU A 166 -20.86 10.52 14.92
CA LEU A 166 -20.88 9.51 15.97
C LEU A 166 -21.23 10.16 17.34
N PRO A 167 -22.00 9.46 18.19
CA PRO A 167 -22.40 9.99 19.52
C PRO A 167 -21.21 10.34 20.41
N GLU A 168 -20.18 9.52 20.36
CA GLU A 168 -18.91 9.73 21.07
C GLU A 168 -17.77 9.82 20.06
N ARG A 169 -16.90 10.82 20.23
CA ARG A 169 -15.77 11.00 19.35
C ARG A 169 -14.76 9.87 19.52
N PRO A 170 -14.50 9.04 18.49
CA PRO A 170 -13.51 7.98 18.55
C PRO A 170 -12.08 8.55 18.47
N GLN A 171 -11.11 7.76 18.91
CA GLN A 171 -9.71 7.99 18.60
C GLN A 171 -9.45 7.77 17.09
N ILE A 172 -8.68 8.66 16.44
CA ILE A 172 -8.39 8.57 15.01
C ILE A 172 -6.94 8.16 14.78
N LEU A 173 -6.75 7.10 14.00
CA LEU A 173 -5.44 6.64 13.54
C LEU A 173 -5.35 6.74 12.02
N ALA A 174 -4.56 7.67 11.53
CA ALA A 174 -4.30 7.85 10.11
C ALA A 174 -2.93 7.27 9.73
N LEU A 175 -2.93 6.24 8.87
CA LEU A 175 -1.74 5.46 8.56
C LEU A 175 -1.40 5.51 7.07
N THR A 176 -0.12 5.69 6.74
CA THR A 176 0.36 5.70 5.36
C THR A 176 1.81 5.20 5.26
N ALA A 177 2.23 4.81 4.06
CA ALA A 177 3.64 4.57 3.75
C ALA A 177 4.28 5.79 3.06
N THR A 178 3.49 6.62 2.42
CA THR A 178 3.91 7.71 1.56
C THR A 178 3.01 8.92 1.81
N ALA A 179 3.51 9.95 2.46
CA ALA A 179 2.87 11.24 2.61
C ALA A 179 3.95 12.30 2.91
N THR A 180 3.82 13.46 2.32
CA THR A 180 4.70 14.60 2.59
C THR A 180 4.25 15.34 3.86
N ARG A 181 5.04 16.31 4.32
CA ARG A 181 4.63 17.14 5.46
C ARG A 181 3.35 17.94 5.19
N SER A 182 3.18 18.44 3.96
CA SER A 182 1.96 19.15 3.55
C SER A 182 0.74 18.23 3.53
N ASP A 183 0.92 16.96 3.12
CA ASP A 183 -0.17 15.98 3.17
C ASP A 183 -0.65 15.74 4.62
N PHE A 184 0.24 15.79 5.61
CA PHE A 184 -0.12 15.59 7.02
C PHE A 184 -1.13 16.63 7.53
N SER A 185 -0.98 17.88 7.14
CA SER A 185 -1.92 18.94 7.54
C SER A 185 -3.28 18.74 6.88
N TYR A 186 -3.28 18.48 5.57
CA TYR A 186 -4.51 18.20 4.83
C TYR A 186 -5.25 16.95 5.35
N ILE A 187 -4.52 15.87 5.66
CA ILE A 187 -5.10 14.64 6.22
C ILE A 187 -5.72 14.90 7.59
N ALA A 188 -5.02 15.62 8.46
CA ALA A 188 -5.53 15.94 9.80
C ALA A 188 -6.83 16.76 9.74
N GLU A 189 -6.88 17.75 8.87
CA GLU A 189 -8.06 18.57 8.61
C GLU A 189 -9.21 17.74 8.02
N SER A 190 -8.94 16.97 6.95
CA SER A 190 -9.96 16.15 6.27
C SER A 190 -10.57 15.05 7.14
N LEU A 191 -9.86 14.58 8.16
CA LEU A 191 -10.35 13.57 9.11
C LEU A 191 -10.81 14.18 10.44
N HIS A 192 -10.88 15.51 10.54
CA HIS A 192 -11.28 16.24 11.74
C HIS A 192 -10.52 15.80 13.00
N MET A 193 -9.18 15.56 12.83
CA MET A 193 -8.34 15.09 13.93
C MET A 193 -8.07 16.21 14.93
N THR A 194 -8.12 15.90 16.23
CA THR A 194 -7.87 16.88 17.29
C THR A 194 -6.43 16.76 17.78
N ASN A 195 -5.62 17.77 17.49
CA ASN A 195 -4.22 17.87 17.92
C ASN A 195 -3.44 16.55 17.76
N PRO A 196 -3.41 15.95 16.54
CA PRO A 196 -2.85 14.62 16.34
C PRO A 196 -1.33 14.61 16.57
N LYS A 197 -0.83 13.59 17.24
CA LYS A 197 0.61 13.33 17.28
C LYS A 197 1.10 12.85 15.93
N ARG A 198 2.02 13.59 15.32
CA ARG A 198 2.55 13.29 13.98
C ARG A 198 3.84 12.50 14.08
N PHE A 199 3.93 11.39 13.33
CA PHE A 199 5.09 10.50 13.26
C PHE A 199 5.56 10.35 11.82
N PRO A 200 6.36 11.29 11.27
CA PRO A 200 6.89 11.24 9.91
C PRO A 200 8.16 10.39 9.83
N PHE A 201 8.08 9.08 10.15
CA PHE A 201 9.27 8.22 10.08
C PHE A 201 9.87 8.17 8.69
N PRO A 202 11.21 8.01 8.60
CA PRO A 202 11.90 7.96 7.31
C PRO A 202 11.38 6.85 6.39
N VAL A 203 11.28 7.16 5.10
CA VAL A 203 10.88 6.19 4.07
C VAL A 203 12.05 5.27 3.68
N LYS A 204 13.29 5.66 4.00
CA LYS A 204 14.52 4.93 3.65
C LYS A 204 14.52 3.50 4.21
N ARG A 205 14.88 2.55 3.36
CA ARG A 205 15.07 1.14 3.68
C ARG A 205 16.54 0.77 3.43
N SER A 206 17.35 0.72 4.48
CA SER A 206 18.80 0.46 4.40
C SER A 206 19.16 -0.91 3.81
N ASN A 207 18.26 -1.88 3.89
CA ASN A 207 18.43 -3.22 3.33
C ASN A 207 18.09 -3.33 1.84
N ILE A 208 17.62 -2.26 1.19
CA ILE A 208 17.29 -2.25 -0.24
C ILE A 208 18.34 -1.43 -1.00
N GLU A 209 19.05 -2.09 -1.88
CA GLU A 209 20.00 -1.46 -2.79
C GLU A 209 19.25 -0.97 -4.04
N LEU A 210 19.39 0.31 -4.38
CA LEU A 210 18.80 0.92 -5.56
C LEU A 210 19.82 0.97 -6.69
N GLU A 211 19.39 0.51 -7.86
CA GLU A 211 20.18 0.54 -9.10
C GLU A 211 19.34 1.17 -10.21
N VAL A 212 19.90 2.15 -10.91
CA VAL A 212 19.25 2.81 -12.04
C VAL A 212 20.06 2.55 -13.28
N LYS A 213 19.47 1.92 -14.29
CA LYS A 213 20.05 1.66 -15.60
C LYS A 213 19.34 2.51 -16.64
N ARG A 214 19.99 3.60 -17.03
CA ARG A 214 19.58 4.39 -18.19
C ARG A 214 20.14 3.74 -19.45
N PHE A 215 19.33 3.74 -20.50
CA PHE A 215 19.78 3.39 -21.85
C PHE A 215 19.26 4.40 -22.85
N ASP A 216 20.05 4.66 -23.87
CA ASP A 216 19.71 5.62 -24.93
C ASP A 216 19.40 4.86 -26.24
N ILE A 217 18.53 5.44 -27.03
CA ILE A 217 18.15 4.93 -28.34
C ILE A 217 18.85 5.83 -29.36
N LYS A 218 19.83 5.31 -30.08
CA LYS A 218 20.49 6.04 -31.16
C LYS A 218 19.61 6.06 -32.43
N GLY A 219 19.50 7.23 -33.06
CA GLY A 219 18.79 7.43 -34.33
C GLY A 219 17.39 7.99 -34.17
N ASN A 220 16.83 8.52 -35.27
CA ASN A 220 15.46 9.04 -35.39
C ASN A 220 14.38 7.96 -35.28
N ASP A 221 14.79 6.72 -35.08
CA ASP A 221 13.89 5.60 -34.87
C ASP A 221 13.16 5.77 -33.52
N ARG A 222 12.02 6.41 -33.57
CA ARG A 222 10.95 6.27 -32.55
C ARG A 222 10.45 4.82 -32.47
N ALA A 223 11.25 3.85 -32.93
CA ALA A 223 10.88 2.46 -33.03
C ALA A 223 10.63 1.88 -31.66
N THR A 224 9.39 1.91 -31.22
CA THR A 224 8.83 1.28 -30.02
C THR A 224 9.31 -0.16 -29.84
N SER A 225 9.65 -0.84 -30.92
CA SER A 225 10.22 -2.19 -30.95
C SER A 225 11.68 -2.22 -30.47
N ARG A 226 12.56 -1.31 -30.92
CA ARG A 226 13.97 -1.26 -30.52
C ARG A 226 14.12 -0.90 -29.04
N LYS A 227 13.39 0.13 -28.58
CA LYS A 227 13.28 0.51 -27.16
C LYS A 227 12.90 -0.69 -26.29
N ARG A 228 11.88 -1.43 -26.71
CA ARG A 228 11.40 -2.61 -26.01
C ARG A 228 12.45 -3.72 -25.97
N ASN A 229 13.11 -4.02 -27.11
CA ASN A 229 14.08 -5.10 -27.17
C ASN A 229 15.30 -4.84 -26.29
N ILE A 230 15.82 -3.61 -26.26
CA ILE A 230 16.93 -3.21 -25.37
C ILE A 230 16.48 -3.38 -23.90
N ARG A 231 15.28 -2.90 -23.55
CA ARG A 231 14.76 -3.04 -22.19
C ARG A 231 14.60 -4.50 -21.78
N LEU A 232 14.15 -5.38 -22.68
CA LEU A 232 13.99 -6.80 -22.41
C LEU A 232 15.34 -7.50 -22.25
N ALA A 233 16.36 -7.14 -23.03
CA ALA A 233 17.73 -7.65 -22.87
C ALA A 233 18.29 -7.24 -21.50
N LEU A 234 18.19 -5.96 -21.13
CA LEU A 234 18.61 -5.49 -19.80
C LEU A 234 17.83 -6.17 -18.66
N LEU A 235 16.56 -6.45 -18.86
CA LEU A 235 15.75 -7.20 -17.88
C LEU A 235 16.26 -8.63 -17.73
N ASP A 236 16.64 -9.30 -18.84
CA ASP A 236 17.22 -10.63 -18.81
C ASP A 236 18.51 -10.67 -17.98
N ASP A 237 19.45 -9.75 -18.25
CA ASP A 237 20.69 -9.62 -17.50
C ASP A 237 20.45 -9.46 -15.99
N VAL A 238 19.51 -8.61 -15.62
CA VAL A 238 19.12 -8.39 -14.22
C VAL A 238 18.54 -9.66 -13.61
N LEU A 239 17.66 -10.36 -14.33
CA LEU A 239 17.06 -11.60 -13.85
C LEU A 239 18.07 -12.72 -13.72
N GLN A 240 18.97 -12.91 -14.69
CA GLN A 240 20.05 -13.91 -14.61
C GLN A 240 20.89 -13.69 -13.35
N LYS A 241 21.25 -12.44 -13.06
CA LYS A 241 22.10 -12.08 -11.93
C LYS A 241 21.41 -12.24 -10.57
N TYR A 242 20.12 -11.92 -10.45
CA TYR A 242 19.51 -11.73 -9.13
C TYR A 242 18.30 -12.62 -8.81
N ARG A 243 17.57 -13.18 -9.79
CA ARG A 243 16.30 -13.90 -9.56
C ARG A 243 16.41 -15.13 -8.65
N LYS A 244 17.57 -15.75 -8.61
CA LYS A 244 17.80 -16.99 -7.83
C LYS A 244 17.77 -16.72 -6.31
N LYS A 245 17.80 -15.47 -5.86
CA LYS A 245 17.87 -15.11 -4.44
C LYS A 245 16.51 -15.14 -3.73
N GLY A 246 15.38 -15.05 -4.45
CA GLY A 246 14.04 -15.07 -3.88
C GLY A 246 12.95 -14.69 -4.88
N ALA A 247 11.80 -14.23 -4.37
CA ALA A 247 10.70 -13.76 -5.21
C ALA A 247 11.07 -12.48 -5.97
N THR A 248 10.53 -12.36 -7.19
CA THR A 248 10.77 -11.22 -8.08
C THR A 248 9.47 -10.59 -8.54
N ILE A 249 9.42 -9.26 -8.51
CA ILE A 249 8.34 -8.46 -9.09
C ILE A 249 8.92 -7.62 -10.22
N VAL A 250 8.30 -7.65 -11.39
CA VAL A 250 8.64 -6.79 -12.53
C VAL A 250 7.48 -5.86 -12.78
N TYR A 251 7.64 -4.58 -12.51
CA TYR A 251 6.63 -3.55 -12.79
C TYR A 251 6.75 -3.04 -14.21
N CYS A 252 5.61 -2.92 -14.88
CA CYS A 252 5.49 -2.35 -16.21
C CYS A 252 4.45 -1.23 -16.20
N PRO A 253 4.64 -0.13 -16.97
CA PRO A 253 3.74 1.02 -16.97
C PRO A 253 2.33 0.67 -17.46
N THR A 254 2.20 -0.20 -18.47
CA THR A 254 0.92 -0.51 -19.12
C THR A 254 0.57 -1.98 -19.10
N VAL A 255 -0.73 -2.28 -19.25
CA VAL A 255 -1.22 -3.68 -19.40
C VAL A 255 -0.61 -4.34 -20.64
N GLY A 256 -0.42 -3.58 -21.73
CA GLY A 256 0.24 -4.06 -22.94
C GLY A 256 1.67 -4.52 -22.67
N ASP A 257 2.44 -3.74 -21.91
CA ASP A 257 3.82 -4.08 -21.54
C ASP A 257 3.86 -5.31 -20.63
N VAL A 258 2.96 -5.41 -19.66
CA VAL A 258 2.84 -6.62 -18.82
C VAL A 258 2.65 -7.87 -19.67
N LYS A 259 1.72 -7.84 -20.62
CA LYS A 259 1.45 -9.01 -21.49
C LYS A 259 2.66 -9.36 -22.36
N ARG A 260 3.27 -8.37 -23.01
CA ARG A 260 4.44 -8.55 -23.89
C ARG A 260 5.65 -9.07 -23.12
N THR A 261 5.99 -8.42 -22.00
CA THR A 261 7.12 -8.82 -21.15
C THR A 261 6.90 -10.22 -20.58
N THR A 262 5.69 -10.56 -20.14
CA THR A 262 5.39 -11.92 -19.64
C THR A 262 5.55 -12.97 -20.74
N LYS A 263 5.06 -12.71 -21.97
CA LYS A 263 5.19 -13.63 -23.11
C LYS A 263 6.67 -13.85 -23.44
N TRP A 264 7.45 -12.79 -23.50
CA TRP A 264 8.88 -12.84 -23.79
C TRP A 264 9.66 -13.58 -22.69
N LEU A 265 9.40 -13.31 -21.41
CA LEU A 265 10.05 -14.03 -20.31
C LEU A 265 9.74 -15.53 -20.35
N ARG A 266 8.52 -15.91 -20.69
CA ARG A 266 8.16 -17.33 -20.85
C ARG A 266 8.88 -18.00 -22.00
N SER A 267 9.04 -17.32 -23.14
CA SER A 267 9.83 -17.88 -24.27
C SER A 267 11.30 -18.07 -23.91
N ARG A 268 11.80 -17.39 -22.87
CA ARG A 268 13.14 -17.57 -22.30
C ARG A 268 13.20 -18.58 -21.13
N GLY A 269 12.13 -19.35 -20.91
CA GLY A 269 12.06 -20.35 -19.83
C GLY A 269 11.81 -19.79 -18.43
N TYR A 270 11.49 -18.50 -18.27
CA TYR A 270 11.16 -17.95 -16.96
C TYR A 270 9.73 -18.29 -16.54
N PRO A 271 9.48 -18.71 -15.28
CA PRO A 271 8.13 -19.06 -14.79
C PRO A 271 7.33 -17.80 -14.46
N ALA A 272 7.22 -16.85 -15.41
CA ALA A 272 6.58 -15.57 -15.22
C ALA A 272 5.05 -15.64 -15.32
N LYS A 273 4.35 -14.91 -14.42
CA LYS A 273 2.89 -14.74 -14.45
C LYS A 273 2.55 -13.26 -14.57
N ALA A 274 1.57 -12.95 -15.44
CA ALA A 274 1.06 -11.60 -15.63
C ALA A 274 0.03 -11.24 -14.54
N TYR A 275 0.07 -9.99 -14.04
CA TYR A 275 -0.95 -9.44 -13.16
C TYR A 275 -1.29 -7.99 -13.53
N HIS A 276 -2.57 -7.70 -13.72
CA HIS A 276 -3.06 -6.34 -14.03
C HIS A 276 -4.55 -6.21 -13.71
N GLY A 277 -5.06 -4.98 -13.59
CA GLY A 277 -6.44 -4.70 -13.21
C GLY A 277 -7.52 -5.31 -14.13
N LYS A 278 -7.21 -5.49 -15.44
CA LYS A 278 -8.11 -6.11 -16.42
C LYS A 278 -8.22 -7.64 -16.32
N LEU A 279 -7.52 -8.29 -15.38
CA LEU A 279 -7.71 -9.73 -15.11
C LEU A 279 -8.98 -9.97 -14.30
N SER A 280 -9.69 -11.09 -14.58
CA SER A 280 -10.82 -11.51 -13.76
C SER A 280 -10.40 -11.77 -12.31
N LYS A 281 -11.34 -11.62 -11.35
CA LYS A 281 -11.10 -11.87 -9.91
C LYS A 281 -10.48 -13.25 -9.67
N LYS A 282 -10.95 -14.30 -10.37
CA LYS A 282 -10.42 -15.68 -10.30
C LYS A 282 -8.95 -15.75 -10.76
N LYS A 283 -8.61 -15.11 -11.89
CA LYS A 283 -7.21 -15.08 -12.38
C LYS A 283 -6.30 -14.30 -11.42
N ARG A 284 -6.74 -13.15 -10.89
CA ARG A 284 -5.98 -12.37 -9.90
C ARG A 284 -5.69 -13.21 -8.65
N LYS A 285 -6.70 -13.89 -8.05
CA LYS A 285 -6.50 -14.78 -6.90
C LYS A 285 -5.51 -15.92 -7.20
N ARG A 286 -5.56 -16.50 -8.42
CA ARG A 286 -4.63 -17.58 -8.82
C ARG A 286 -3.17 -17.08 -8.90
N VAL A 287 -2.93 -15.89 -9.47
CA VAL A 287 -1.57 -15.31 -9.54
C VAL A 287 -1.08 -14.90 -8.15
N HIS A 288 -1.95 -14.35 -7.31
CA HIS A 288 -1.63 -14.02 -5.93
C HIS A 288 -1.19 -15.28 -5.14
N LYS A 289 -1.99 -16.35 -5.19
CA LYS A 289 -1.64 -17.64 -4.59
C LYS A 289 -0.31 -18.19 -5.12
N TYR A 290 -0.09 -18.15 -6.46
CA TYR A 290 1.18 -18.52 -7.07
C TYR A 290 2.35 -17.72 -6.49
N PHE A 291 2.20 -16.39 -6.36
CA PHE A 291 3.25 -15.54 -5.83
C PHE A 291 3.57 -15.85 -4.36
N LEU A 292 2.57 -16.12 -3.54
CA LEU A 292 2.78 -16.43 -2.12
C LEU A 292 3.39 -17.81 -1.87
N GLN A 293 3.03 -18.81 -2.66
CA GLN A 293 3.38 -20.22 -2.37
C GLN A 293 4.64 -20.74 -3.07
N ARG A 294 5.02 -20.19 -4.23
CA ARG A 294 6.21 -20.65 -4.97
C ARG A 294 7.49 -20.12 -4.33
N LYS A 295 8.54 -20.95 -4.34
CA LYS A 295 9.85 -20.62 -3.74
C LYS A 295 10.51 -19.38 -4.39
N ARG A 296 10.45 -19.26 -5.73
CA ARG A 296 11.07 -18.16 -6.50
C ARG A 296 10.15 -17.71 -7.64
N PRO A 297 8.98 -17.15 -7.33
CA PRO A 297 8.05 -16.71 -8.36
C PRO A 297 8.54 -15.45 -9.06
N ILE A 298 8.16 -15.30 -10.33
CA ILE A 298 8.28 -14.05 -11.07
C ILE A 298 6.86 -13.59 -11.42
N VAL A 299 6.50 -12.38 -11.00
CA VAL A 299 5.27 -11.72 -11.41
C VAL A 299 5.61 -10.46 -12.18
N VAL A 300 5.05 -10.34 -13.39
CA VAL A 300 5.11 -9.13 -14.19
C VAL A 300 3.78 -8.40 -14.04
N ALA A 301 3.81 -7.16 -13.62
CA ALA A 301 2.59 -6.49 -13.19
C ALA A 301 2.56 -4.98 -13.50
N THR A 302 1.35 -4.41 -13.52
CA THR A 302 1.16 -2.98 -13.32
C THR A 302 1.15 -2.67 -11.82
N ASN A 303 1.07 -1.40 -11.44
CA ASN A 303 0.88 -0.92 -10.05
C ASN A 303 -0.30 -1.59 -9.32
N ALA A 304 -1.26 -2.21 -10.06
CA ALA A 304 -2.34 -2.99 -9.47
C ALA A 304 -1.86 -4.22 -8.67
N PHE A 305 -0.63 -4.70 -8.91
CA PHE A 305 0.01 -5.75 -8.12
C PHE A 305 0.88 -5.13 -7.06
N GLY A 306 0.30 -4.85 -5.98
CA GLY A 306 1.13 -4.19 -4.99
C GLY A 306 0.39 -4.01 -3.68
N LEU A 307 -0.77 -3.46 -3.74
CA LEU A 307 -1.56 -3.23 -2.56
C LEU A 307 -2.06 -4.59 -2.03
N GLY A 308 -1.68 -4.92 -0.80
CA GLY A 308 -2.08 -6.17 -0.15
C GLY A 308 -1.14 -7.35 -0.28
N ILE A 309 0.00 -7.22 -0.95
CA ILE A 309 0.97 -8.31 -1.00
C ILE A 309 1.89 -8.21 0.21
N ASP A 310 1.77 -9.19 1.08
CA ASP A 310 2.67 -9.36 2.23
C ASP A 310 3.51 -10.63 2.05
N ARG A 311 4.64 -10.46 1.38
CA ARG A 311 5.65 -11.49 1.19
C ARG A 311 7.01 -10.99 1.65
N PRO A 312 7.64 -11.64 2.65
CA PRO A 312 8.87 -11.15 3.27
C PRO A 312 10.11 -11.29 2.38
N ASP A 313 10.19 -12.36 1.55
CA ASP A 313 11.37 -12.75 0.77
C ASP A 313 11.37 -12.24 -0.68
N VAL A 314 10.77 -11.10 -0.96
CA VAL A 314 10.96 -10.43 -2.25
C VAL A 314 12.39 -9.91 -2.31
N ARG A 315 13.22 -10.48 -3.17
CA ARG A 315 14.65 -10.12 -3.28
C ARG A 315 14.95 -9.19 -4.43
N LEU A 316 14.03 -9.11 -5.39
CA LEU A 316 14.23 -8.29 -6.58
C LEU A 316 12.91 -7.60 -6.96
N VAL A 317 12.97 -6.29 -7.10
CA VAL A 317 11.94 -5.48 -7.75
C VAL A 317 12.57 -4.83 -8.97
N VAL A 318 11.99 -5.00 -10.15
CA VAL A 318 12.46 -4.38 -11.38
C VAL A 318 11.36 -3.49 -11.95
N HIS A 319 11.68 -2.25 -12.24
CA HIS A 319 10.83 -1.39 -13.03
C HIS A 319 11.28 -1.45 -14.50
N ALA A 320 10.48 -2.09 -15.33
CA ALA A 320 10.70 -2.16 -16.78
C ALA A 320 9.99 -0.98 -17.46
N GLY A 321 10.42 0.23 -17.15
CA GLY A 321 9.87 1.52 -17.51
C GLY A 321 9.62 2.38 -16.27
N LEU A 322 9.33 3.67 -16.45
CA LEU A 322 9.13 4.60 -15.35
C LEU A 322 7.82 4.32 -14.60
N PRO A 323 7.83 4.30 -13.27
CA PRO A 323 6.62 4.42 -12.47
C PRO A 323 6.01 5.83 -12.64
N LEU A 324 4.72 5.98 -12.34
CA LEU A 324 3.97 7.22 -12.56
C LEU A 324 4.23 8.32 -11.49
N GLY A 325 5.39 8.28 -10.87
CA GLY A 325 5.86 9.27 -9.91
C GLY A 325 6.65 8.66 -8.76
N ILE A 326 7.22 9.54 -7.95
CA ILE A 326 8.09 9.16 -6.84
C ILE A 326 7.35 8.38 -5.75
N ASP A 327 6.05 8.65 -5.53
CA ASP A 327 5.23 7.96 -4.52
C ASP A 327 5.04 6.48 -4.90
N ALA A 328 4.66 6.23 -6.18
CA ALA A 328 4.53 4.89 -6.72
C ALA A 328 5.88 4.16 -6.66
N TYR A 329 6.97 4.83 -7.05
CA TYR A 329 8.32 4.26 -6.99
C TYR A 329 8.69 3.83 -5.57
N ALA A 330 8.56 4.73 -4.59
CA ALA A 330 8.86 4.45 -3.19
C ALA A 330 8.03 3.30 -2.62
N GLN A 331 6.73 3.25 -2.96
CA GLN A 331 5.83 2.20 -2.52
C GLN A 331 6.17 0.83 -3.13
N GLU A 332 6.52 0.81 -4.43
CA GLU A 332 6.84 -0.40 -5.20
C GLU A 332 8.20 -0.98 -4.79
N ILE A 333 9.26 -0.17 -4.67
CA ILE A 333 10.56 -0.63 -4.15
C ILE A 333 10.46 -1.11 -2.70
N GLY A 334 9.60 -0.47 -1.89
CA GLY A 334 9.37 -0.82 -0.50
C GLY A 334 8.81 -2.24 -0.27
N ARG A 335 8.41 -2.95 -1.34
CA ARG A 335 7.98 -4.36 -1.27
C ARG A 335 9.13 -5.32 -1.12
N ALA A 336 10.34 -4.91 -1.52
CA ALA A 336 11.54 -5.71 -1.38
C ALA A 336 11.98 -5.86 0.07
N GLY A 337 12.48 -7.02 0.45
CA GLY A 337 13.18 -7.25 1.71
C GLY A 337 12.41 -6.89 2.98
N ARG A 338 11.13 -7.23 3.07
CA ARG A 338 10.31 -6.93 4.26
C ARG A 338 10.80 -7.64 5.53
N ASP A 339 11.52 -8.74 5.37
CA ASP A 339 12.18 -9.48 6.44
C ASP A 339 13.51 -8.84 6.92
N GLY A 340 13.86 -7.65 6.42
CA GLY A 340 15.09 -6.95 6.76
C GLY A 340 16.34 -7.46 6.03
N LYS A 341 16.25 -8.58 5.30
CA LYS A 341 17.39 -9.12 4.54
C LYS A 341 17.64 -8.29 3.28
N LYS A 342 18.90 -8.33 2.80
CA LYS A 342 19.33 -7.60 1.59
C LYS A 342 18.42 -7.92 0.40
N ALA A 343 17.96 -6.88 -0.27
CA ALA A 343 17.16 -6.94 -1.48
C ALA A 343 17.60 -5.85 -2.46
N ARG A 344 17.15 -5.93 -3.71
CA ARG A 344 17.54 -4.99 -4.76
C ARG A 344 16.30 -4.46 -5.48
N ALA A 345 16.34 -3.18 -5.84
CA ALA A 345 15.39 -2.56 -6.74
C ALA A 345 16.15 -1.97 -7.93
N VAL A 346 15.75 -2.33 -9.15
CA VAL A 346 16.40 -1.92 -10.40
C VAL A 346 15.39 -1.18 -11.25
N LEU A 347 15.74 0.02 -11.69
CA LEU A 347 14.95 0.81 -12.65
C LEU A 347 15.63 0.78 -14.03
N LEU A 348 14.89 0.33 -15.04
CA LEU A 348 15.32 0.29 -16.44
C LEU A 348 14.53 1.38 -17.20
N TYR A 349 15.20 2.46 -17.63
CA TYR A 349 14.51 3.55 -18.31
C TYR A 349 15.32 4.19 -19.41
N THR A 350 14.62 4.86 -20.29
CA THR A 350 15.19 5.77 -21.30
C THR A 350 14.53 7.15 -21.14
N PRO A 351 15.19 8.25 -21.54
CA PRO A 351 14.63 9.61 -21.42
C PRO A 351 13.22 9.78 -22.02
N THR A 352 12.92 9.06 -23.11
CA THR A 352 11.58 9.10 -23.72
C THR A 352 10.47 8.53 -22.85
N ASP A 353 10.80 7.74 -21.82
CA ASP A 353 9.78 7.20 -20.89
C ASP A 353 9.09 8.29 -20.07
N PHE A 354 9.72 9.45 -19.88
CA PHE A 354 9.08 10.58 -19.18
C PHE A 354 7.87 11.11 -19.97
N ALA A 355 8.01 11.26 -21.28
CA ALA A 355 6.89 11.67 -22.13
C ALA A 355 5.76 10.62 -22.14
N ASP A 356 6.12 9.33 -22.12
CA ASP A 356 5.13 8.24 -22.04
C ASP A 356 4.41 8.26 -20.68
N ALA A 357 5.14 8.47 -19.56
CA ALA A 357 4.57 8.57 -18.24
C ALA A 357 3.64 9.79 -18.08
N SER A 358 4.06 10.97 -18.53
CA SER A 358 3.21 12.18 -18.59
C SER A 358 1.91 11.92 -19.35
N ARG A 359 1.99 11.28 -20.53
CA ARG A 359 0.80 10.94 -21.32
C ARG A 359 -0.15 10.03 -20.53
N ILE A 360 0.37 9.00 -19.86
CA ILE A 360 -0.43 8.08 -19.04
C ILE A 360 -1.07 8.82 -17.86
N ILE A 361 -0.35 9.75 -17.21
CA ILE A 361 -0.86 10.55 -16.10
C ILE A 361 -2.06 11.39 -16.58
N ARG A 362 -1.92 12.09 -17.69
CA ARG A 362 -2.99 12.91 -18.27
C ARG A 362 -4.21 12.08 -18.68
N GLN A 363 -4.01 10.94 -19.33
CA GLN A 363 -5.10 10.05 -19.74
C GLN A 363 -5.89 9.46 -18.57
N ASN A 364 -5.23 9.18 -17.44
CA ASN A 364 -5.89 8.59 -16.27
C ASN A 364 -6.77 9.59 -15.51
N ASN A 365 -6.60 10.88 -15.72
CA ASN A 365 -7.24 11.92 -14.91
C ASN A 365 -8.38 12.66 -15.62
N ASN A 366 -8.68 12.34 -16.87
CA ASN A 366 -9.65 13.08 -17.73
C ASN A 366 -9.45 14.61 -17.70
N ASP A 367 -8.27 15.07 -17.25
CA ASP A 367 -7.95 16.47 -17.05
C ASP A 367 -6.62 16.81 -17.71
N THR A 368 -6.61 17.90 -18.44
CA THR A 368 -5.46 18.36 -19.21
C THR A 368 -4.31 18.88 -18.34
N THR A 369 -4.55 19.12 -17.04
CA THR A 369 -3.58 19.73 -16.11
C THR A 369 -3.47 19.01 -14.75
N ASP A 370 -2.99 17.74 -14.74
CA ASP A 370 -2.60 17.13 -13.47
C ASP A 370 -1.25 17.65 -12.98
N TYR A 371 -1.24 18.88 -12.50
CA TYR A 371 -0.06 19.54 -11.96
C TYR A 371 0.63 18.74 -10.81
N ARG A 372 -0.15 18.02 -9.99
CA ARG A 372 0.41 17.20 -8.91
C ARG A 372 1.05 15.92 -9.43
N GLY A 373 0.50 15.31 -10.48
CA GLY A 373 1.08 14.13 -11.13
C GLY A 373 2.40 14.45 -11.81
N GLU A 374 2.46 15.56 -12.52
CA GLU A 374 3.69 16.05 -13.17
C GLU A 374 4.76 16.39 -12.11
N LYS A 375 4.43 17.08 -11.02
CA LYS A 375 5.37 17.33 -9.91
C LYS A 375 5.96 16.05 -9.33
N ARG A 376 5.18 14.99 -9.18
CA ARG A 376 5.67 13.69 -8.68
C ARG A 376 6.60 13.02 -9.69
N LEU A 377 6.31 13.18 -10.98
CA LEU A 377 7.17 12.67 -12.04
C LEU A 377 8.50 13.44 -12.10
N ASP A 378 8.46 14.77 -11.97
CA ASP A 378 9.66 15.62 -11.90
C ASP A 378 10.51 15.31 -10.66
N ALA A 379 9.87 15.09 -9.52
CA ALA A 379 10.58 14.64 -8.32
C ALA A 379 11.28 13.29 -8.54
N LEU A 380 10.63 12.34 -9.24
CA LEU A 380 11.27 11.08 -9.62
C LEU A 380 12.45 11.32 -10.56
N LYS A 381 12.31 12.20 -11.56
CA LYS A 381 13.38 12.55 -12.50
C LYS A 381 14.63 13.06 -11.75
N ASN A 382 14.44 13.94 -10.78
CA ASN A 382 15.53 14.46 -9.96
C ASN A 382 16.20 13.37 -9.10
N VAL A 383 15.43 12.43 -8.56
CA VAL A 383 15.94 11.31 -7.76
C VAL A 383 16.79 10.36 -8.58
N ILE A 384 16.36 10.01 -9.80
CA ILE A 384 17.07 9.04 -10.64
C ILE A 384 18.23 9.66 -11.43
N ALA A 385 18.31 10.98 -11.51
CA ALA A 385 19.47 11.69 -12.07
C ALA A 385 20.74 11.45 -11.24
N GLU A 386 20.61 11.26 -9.92
CA GLU A 386 21.72 10.91 -9.02
C GLU A 386 21.50 9.56 -8.35
N PRO A 387 21.73 8.43 -9.03
CA PRO A 387 21.40 7.09 -8.53
C PRO A 387 22.05 6.74 -7.19
N LYS A 388 23.29 7.18 -6.96
CA LYS A 388 24.02 6.98 -5.70
C LYS A 388 23.36 7.69 -4.51
N LYS A 389 22.63 8.77 -4.76
CA LYS A 389 21.90 9.56 -3.76
C LYS A 389 20.39 9.33 -3.78
N ALA A 390 19.88 8.33 -4.54
CA ALA A 390 18.45 8.12 -4.75
C ALA A 390 17.67 8.02 -3.43
N TRP A 391 18.17 7.29 -2.43
CA TRP A 391 17.53 7.24 -1.11
C TRP A 391 17.50 8.59 -0.39
N LYS A 392 18.53 9.43 -0.56
CA LYS A 392 18.56 10.79 0.00
C LYS A 392 17.52 11.67 -0.70
N GLY A 393 17.40 11.56 -2.02
CA GLY A 393 16.38 12.27 -2.81
C GLY A 393 14.96 11.86 -2.41
N ILE A 394 14.67 10.56 -2.29
CA ILE A 394 13.38 10.05 -1.81
C ILE A 394 13.09 10.58 -0.41
N ALA A 395 14.03 10.48 0.52
CA ALA A 395 13.85 10.98 1.88
C ALA A 395 13.59 12.49 1.93
N LYS A 396 14.28 13.28 1.09
CA LYS A 396 14.07 14.74 0.98
C LYS A 396 12.67 15.07 0.46
N TYR A 397 12.15 14.31 -0.50
CA TYR A 397 10.81 14.53 -1.05
C TYR A 397 9.72 14.34 0.01
N PHE A 398 9.83 13.31 0.82
CA PHE A 398 8.84 13.04 1.87
C PHE A 398 9.06 13.88 3.15
N GLY A 399 10.19 14.50 3.36
CA GLY A 399 10.51 15.38 4.50
C GLY A 399 10.97 14.64 5.74
#